data_55c3996ba2aece68e666bb7e37a32fd7
#
_entry.id   55c3996ba2aece68e666bb7e37a32fd7
#
_cell.length_a   1.000
_cell.length_b   1.000
_cell.length_c   1.000
_cell.angle_alpha   90.00
_cell.angle_beta   90.00
_cell.angle_gamma   90.00
#
_symmetry.space_group_name_H-M   'P 1'
#
loop_
_entity.id
_entity.type
_entity.pdbx_description
1 polymer ?
#
loop_
_entity_poly.entity_id
_entity_poly.type
_entity_poly.pdbx_seq_one_letter_code
_entity_poly.pdbx_strand_id
1 'polypeptide(L)'
;SSVSYTGQTARQVLIADMAYYMQNILVEDTAVPVEDKVAAMSFFIYGTDADVADTLIGTYIKDSANVTLKDSATYGDISTGKNLHKKIAGGDGEGGGETSRLIDGEFFGWDEGSPTLPIDLVNQWIQKQAELASDGVATIVVDATGASSAAHVNVDAHGRNYRQLMQKFLMGAVNFSQGTNDYFMTNFIGTNSEGINYIAAQDGTKSYTYAEHKFDEGFGYYGAARDGMDYTDLEARAKSGRDEYKNGYHDSNGDGMIDLRSEYFFGHSQNCAKRDAGSASGPNPTDFSTEVMIPILAARQILSNAANKANPELTEAENTKMQEHIHHASVAWEKCIAATAVHYVNDVLNDIA
;
A
#
# COMPACT_ATOMS: atom_id res chain seq x y z
N SER A 1 8.29 0.21 21.94
CA SER A 1 7.02 -0.22 21.34
C SER A 1 7.05 -1.72 21.11
N SER A 2 5.94 -2.40 21.34
CA SER A 2 5.74 -3.82 21.00
C SER A 2 5.21 -4.02 19.57
N VAL A 3 5.17 -2.96 18.77
CA VAL A 3 4.63 -2.96 17.39
C VAL A 3 5.73 -2.59 16.42
N SER A 4 5.91 -3.39 15.35
CA SER A 4 6.93 -3.13 14.33
C SER A 4 6.51 -3.65 12.96
N TYR A 5 6.45 -2.74 11.97
CA TYR A 5 6.15 -3.03 10.57
C TYR A 5 6.92 -2.09 9.62
N THR A 6 8.17 -1.81 9.96
CA THR A 6 9.00 -0.82 9.24
C THR A 6 9.24 -1.19 7.78
N GLY A 7 9.36 -2.48 7.47
CA GLY A 7 9.52 -2.97 6.09
C GLY A 7 8.30 -2.69 5.21
N GLN A 8 7.12 -2.75 5.78
CA GLN A 8 5.86 -2.44 5.11
C GLN A 8 5.75 -0.94 4.85
N THR A 9 6.11 -0.13 5.85
CA THR A 9 6.20 1.34 5.70
C THR A 9 7.14 1.73 4.56
N ALA A 10 8.34 1.14 4.48
CA ALA A 10 9.28 1.42 3.39
C ALA A 10 8.66 1.12 2.01
N ARG A 11 7.90 0.03 1.87
CA ARG A 11 7.22 -0.31 0.61
C ARG A 11 6.05 0.63 0.30
N GLN A 12 5.31 1.08 1.30
CA GLN A 12 4.29 2.13 1.13
C GLN A 12 4.92 3.40 0.55
N VAL A 13 6.08 3.81 1.07
CA VAL A 13 6.80 5.00 0.59
C VAL A 13 7.33 4.78 -0.84
N LEU A 14 7.87 3.61 -1.17
CA LEU A 14 8.31 3.29 -2.55
C LEU A 14 7.17 3.41 -3.56
N ILE A 15 5.96 2.91 -3.23
CA ILE A 15 4.79 3.02 -4.11
C ILE A 15 4.37 4.49 -4.26
N ALA A 16 4.37 5.26 -3.18
CA ALA A 16 4.01 6.68 -3.20
C ALA A 16 5.02 7.50 -4.01
N ASP A 17 6.32 7.28 -3.79
CA ASP A 17 7.40 7.98 -4.48
C ASP A 17 7.47 7.62 -5.96
N MET A 18 7.23 6.37 -6.34
CA MET A 18 7.10 5.99 -7.75
C MET A 18 5.97 6.74 -8.43
N ALA A 19 4.80 6.82 -7.80
CA ALA A 19 3.68 7.58 -8.35
C ALA A 19 3.97 9.09 -8.43
N TYR A 20 4.69 9.64 -7.46
CA TYR A 20 5.15 11.04 -7.49
C TYR A 20 6.17 11.27 -8.60
N TYR A 21 7.15 10.38 -8.76
CA TYR A 21 8.14 10.43 -9.84
C TYR A 21 7.46 10.48 -11.21
N MET A 22 6.53 9.56 -11.46
CA MET A 22 5.80 9.50 -12.73
C MET A 22 4.96 10.74 -13.00
N GLN A 23 4.45 11.42 -11.98
CA GLN A 23 3.59 12.59 -12.11
C GLN A 23 4.36 13.90 -12.21
N ASN A 24 5.46 14.05 -11.47
CA ASN A 24 6.07 15.36 -11.23
C ASN A 24 7.53 15.46 -11.69
N ILE A 25 8.23 14.34 -11.83
CA ILE A 25 9.67 14.32 -12.18
C ILE A 25 9.86 13.81 -13.61
N LEU A 26 9.15 12.75 -13.99
CA LEU A 26 9.18 12.23 -15.34
C LEU A 26 8.47 13.22 -16.28
N VAL A 27 9.26 13.99 -17.00
CA VAL A 27 8.79 14.97 -17.98
C VAL A 27 9.01 14.47 -19.39
N GLU A 28 8.33 15.11 -20.33
CA GLU A 28 8.60 14.96 -21.75
C GLU A 28 10.02 15.46 -22.07
N ASP A 29 10.90 14.53 -22.39
CA ASP A 29 12.30 14.81 -22.72
C ASP A 29 12.80 13.81 -23.77
N THR A 30 12.89 14.28 -25.02
CA THR A 30 13.37 13.47 -26.14
C THR A 30 14.88 13.26 -26.13
N ALA A 31 15.63 14.00 -25.31
CA ALA A 31 17.08 13.86 -25.19
C ALA A 31 17.49 12.74 -24.23
N VAL A 32 16.61 12.36 -23.31
CA VAL A 32 16.85 11.22 -22.40
C VAL A 32 16.37 9.93 -23.07
N PRO A 33 17.22 8.92 -23.24
CA PRO A 33 16.86 7.63 -23.82
C PRO A 33 15.71 6.94 -23.07
N VAL A 34 14.93 6.13 -23.79
CA VAL A 34 13.83 5.33 -23.19
C VAL A 34 14.35 4.40 -22.10
N GLU A 35 15.50 3.76 -22.35
CA GLU A 35 16.14 2.84 -21.40
C GLU A 35 16.50 3.51 -20.08
N ASP A 36 16.94 4.76 -20.07
CA ASP A 36 17.28 5.49 -18.86
C ASP A 36 16.00 5.82 -18.04
N LYS A 37 14.91 6.15 -18.72
CA LYS A 37 13.60 6.35 -18.07
C LYS A 37 13.04 5.05 -17.50
N VAL A 38 13.20 3.94 -18.24
CA VAL A 38 12.85 2.59 -17.75
C VAL A 38 13.67 2.26 -16.51
N ALA A 39 14.99 2.47 -16.54
CA ALA A 39 15.85 2.22 -15.40
C ALA A 39 15.46 3.04 -14.17
N ALA A 40 15.15 4.33 -14.34
CA ALA A 40 14.72 5.21 -13.25
C ALA A 40 13.41 4.75 -12.59
N MET A 41 12.42 4.30 -13.36
CA MET A 41 11.18 3.76 -12.81
C MET A 41 11.36 2.35 -12.22
N SER A 42 12.19 1.52 -12.87
CA SER A 42 12.50 0.16 -12.40
C SER A 42 13.23 0.16 -11.07
N PHE A 43 13.94 1.23 -10.72
CA PHE A 43 14.55 1.40 -9.41
C PHE A 43 13.58 1.16 -8.26
N PHE A 44 12.36 1.69 -8.33
CA PHE A 44 11.35 1.52 -7.26
C PHE A 44 10.89 0.06 -7.10
N ILE A 45 10.98 -0.72 -8.16
CA ILE A 45 10.56 -2.13 -8.18
C ILE A 45 11.72 -3.06 -7.82
N TYR A 46 12.85 -2.91 -8.50
CA TYR A 46 13.97 -3.88 -8.53
C TYR A 46 15.23 -3.38 -7.86
N GLY A 47 15.29 -2.13 -7.42
CA GLY A 47 16.51 -1.57 -6.84
C GLY A 47 17.13 -2.53 -5.84
N THR A 48 18.45 -2.71 -5.88
CA THR A 48 19.15 -3.59 -4.93
C THR A 48 18.90 -3.10 -3.51
N ASP A 49 18.92 -4.01 -2.57
CA ASP A 49 18.65 -3.67 -1.17
C ASP A 49 19.61 -2.57 -0.65
N ALA A 50 20.85 -2.52 -1.16
CA ALA A 50 21.82 -1.49 -0.82
C ALA A 50 21.51 -0.15 -1.52
N ASP A 51 21.25 -0.17 -2.83
CA ASP A 51 20.97 1.06 -3.59
C ASP A 51 19.69 1.76 -3.04
N VAL A 52 18.65 0.98 -2.74
CA VAL A 52 17.42 1.52 -2.14
C VAL A 52 17.68 2.07 -0.75
N ALA A 53 18.45 1.36 0.09
CA ALA A 53 18.72 1.79 1.45
C ALA A 53 19.38 3.17 1.52
N ASP A 54 20.36 3.42 0.65
CA ASP A 54 21.15 4.65 0.65
C ASP A 54 20.48 5.82 -0.10
N THR A 55 19.38 5.56 -0.82
CA THR A 55 18.68 6.58 -1.59
C THR A 55 17.76 7.40 -0.69
N LEU A 56 17.78 8.73 -0.87
CA LEU A 56 16.85 9.63 -0.23
C LEU A 56 15.42 9.29 -0.65
N ILE A 57 14.49 9.28 0.30
CA ILE A 57 13.08 9.17 -0.03
C ILE A 57 12.68 10.39 -0.86
N GLY A 58 11.72 10.16 -1.77
CA GLY A 58 11.22 11.21 -2.66
C GLY A 58 10.61 12.38 -1.91
N THR A 59 10.31 13.43 -2.66
CA THR A 59 9.77 14.67 -2.11
C THR A 59 8.28 14.60 -1.80
N TYR A 60 7.61 13.49 -2.20
CA TYR A 60 6.15 13.34 -2.08
C TYR A 60 5.61 13.73 -0.70
N ILE A 61 6.16 13.16 0.37
CA ILE A 61 5.69 13.43 1.73
C ILE A 61 6.19 14.79 2.21
N LYS A 62 7.46 15.11 1.97
CA LYS A 62 8.08 16.37 2.43
C LYS A 62 7.45 17.59 1.78
N ASP A 63 7.25 17.56 0.45
CA ASP A 63 6.73 18.70 -0.28
C ASP A 63 5.23 18.91 -0.03
N SER A 64 4.48 17.83 0.14
CA SER A 64 3.04 17.92 0.39
C SER A 64 2.70 18.49 1.75
N ALA A 65 3.59 18.39 2.73
CA ALA A 65 3.27 18.61 4.12
C ALA A 65 4.16 19.64 4.83
N ASN A 66 5.29 20.01 4.25
CA ASN A 66 6.27 20.90 4.90
C ASN A 66 6.61 20.45 6.33
N VAL A 67 6.75 19.13 6.52
CA VAL A 67 6.98 18.48 7.82
C VAL A 67 8.40 17.97 7.98
N THR A 68 8.85 17.86 9.22
CA THR A 68 10.07 17.15 9.56
C THR A 68 9.74 15.68 9.79
N LEU A 69 10.36 14.80 9.00
CA LEU A 69 10.20 13.35 9.17
C LEU A 69 11.19 12.83 10.21
N LYS A 70 10.71 11.96 11.08
CA LYS A 70 11.53 11.33 12.12
C LYS A 70 12.32 10.16 11.54
N ASP A 71 13.66 10.25 11.61
CA ASP A 71 14.57 9.17 11.20
C ASP A 71 14.16 8.51 9.87
N SER A 72 13.88 9.33 8.86
CA SER A 72 13.35 8.88 7.57
C SER A 72 13.88 9.76 6.44
N ALA A 73 15.21 9.97 6.38
CA ALA A 73 15.83 10.68 5.27
C ALA A 73 16.03 9.78 4.05
N THR A 74 16.38 8.52 4.28
CA THR A 74 16.55 7.49 3.25
C THR A 74 15.55 6.35 3.45
N TYR A 75 15.37 5.49 2.45
CA TYR A 75 14.57 4.28 2.63
C TYR A 75 15.16 3.35 3.68
N GLY A 76 16.50 3.33 3.82
CA GLY A 76 17.20 2.53 4.82
C GLY A 76 16.96 2.97 6.26
N ASP A 77 16.75 4.28 6.47
CA ASP A 77 16.37 4.79 7.79
C ASP A 77 15.00 4.26 8.24
N ILE A 78 14.09 4.03 7.30
CA ILE A 78 12.80 3.39 7.59
C ILE A 78 13.01 1.90 7.81
N SER A 79 13.60 1.20 6.84
CA SER A 79 13.93 -0.23 6.90
C SER A 79 14.88 -0.62 5.77
N THR A 80 16.01 -1.25 6.10
CA THR A 80 16.98 -1.76 5.12
C THR A 80 16.46 -2.98 4.36
N GLY A 81 16.98 -3.24 3.17
CA GLY A 81 16.74 -4.46 2.40
C GLY A 81 15.31 -4.61 1.87
N LYS A 82 14.64 -3.52 1.51
CA LYS A 82 13.24 -3.55 1.05
C LYS A 82 13.10 -3.04 -0.38
N ASN A 83 12.51 -3.86 -1.24
CA ASN A 83 12.04 -3.49 -2.57
C ASN A 83 10.61 -3.99 -2.79
N LEU A 84 10.00 -3.65 -3.93
CA LEU A 84 8.63 -4.08 -4.23
C LEU A 84 8.62 -5.45 -4.92
N HIS A 85 9.61 -5.74 -5.79
CA HIS A 85 9.69 -6.98 -6.58
C HIS A 85 9.49 -8.25 -5.75
N LYS A 86 10.18 -8.36 -4.60
CA LYS A 86 10.09 -9.53 -3.69
C LYS A 86 8.72 -9.74 -3.06
N LYS A 87 7.78 -8.81 -3.26
CA LYS A 87 6.47 -8.80 -2.60
C LYS A 87 5.27 -8.68 -3.55
N ILE A 88 5.52 -8.57 -4.84
CA ILE A 88 4.45 -8.61 -5.85
C ILE A 88 3.84 -10.01 -5.89
N ALA A 89 2.51 -10.11 -5.86
CA ALA A 89 1.79 -11.37 -5.98
C ALA A 89 2.17 -12.10 -7.27
N GLY A 90 2.21 -13.42 -7.22
CA GLY A 90 2.52 -14.26 -8.36
C GLY A 90 4.01 -14.57 -8.57
N GLY A 91 4.90 -13.68 -8.12
CA GLY A 91 6.35 -13.85 -8.32
C GLY A 91 6.74 -14.00 -9.78
N ASP A 92 8.02 -14.23 -10.04
CA ASP A 92 8.56 -14.48 -11.39
C ASP A 92 9.54 -15.67 -11.45
N GLY A 93 9.65 -16.41 -10.34
CA GLY A 93 10.59 -17.53 -10.23
C GLY A 93 12.05 -17.11 -10.00
N GLU A 94 12.37 -15.81 -10.00
CA GLU A 94 13.71 -15.26 -9.84
C GLU A 94 13.93 -14.59 -8.47
N GLY A 95 13.24 -15.07 -7.45
CA GLY A 95 13.34 -14.55 -6.07
C GLY A 95 12.45 -13.34 -5.77
N GLY A 96 11.55 -13.00 -6.67
CA GLY A 96 10.49 -12.02 -6.48
C GLY A 96 9.15 -12.67 -6.19
N GLY A 97 8.41 -12.14 -5.20
CA GLY A 97 7.04 -12.53 -4.88
C GLY A 97 6.84 -14.01 -4.56
N GLU A 98 5.59 -14.41 -4.45
CA GLU A 98 5.21 -15.82 -4.29
C GLU A 98 4.06 -16.18 -5.23
N THR A 99 4.26 -17.20 -6.07
CA THR A 99 3.26 -17.70 -7.01
C THR A 99 1.98 -18.18 -6.34
N SER A 100 2.08 -18.66 -5.09
CA SER A 100 0.96 -19.14 -4.29
C SER A 100 -0.10 -18.07 -3.98
N ARG A 101 0.19 -16.79 -4.23
CA ARG A 101 -0.76 -15.69 -4.00
C ARG A 101 -1.69 -15.40 -5.18
N LEU A 102 -1.58 -16.15 -6.25
CA LEU A 102 -2.54 -16.12 -7.35
C LEU A 102 -3.55 -17.26 -7.17
N ILE A 103 -4.83 -16.98 -7.42
CA ILE A 103 -5.87 -18.03 -7.41
C ILE A 103 -5.54 -19.03 -8.51
N ASP A 104 -5.38 -20.30 -8.13
CA ASP A 104 -5.00 -21.40 -9.03
C ASP A 104 -3.72 -21.13 -9.85
N GLY A 105 -2.87 -20.19 -9.38
CA GLY A 105 -1.65 -19.80 -10.07
C GLY A 105 -1.87 -18.93 -11.30
N GLU A 106 -3.06 -18.39 -11.51
CA GLU A 106 -3.43 -17.63 -12.70
C GLU A 106 -3.62 -16.13 -12.39
N PHE A 107 -3.27 -15.29 -13.36
CA PHE A 107 -3.50 -13.85 -13.35
C PHE A 107 -4.66 -13.51 -14.28
N PHE A 108 -5.86 -13.44 -13.71
CA PHE A 108 -7.10 -13.24 -14.45
C PHE A 108 -7.33 -11.79 -14.90
N GLY A 109 -8.19 -11.63 -15.91
CA GLY A 109 -8.75 -10.35 -16.30
C GLY A 109 -7.96 -9.62 -17.38
N TRP A 110 -7.01 -10.27 -18.02
CA TRP A 110 -6.19 -9.71 -19.10
C TRP A 110 -6.39 -10.48 -20.40
N ASP A 111 -6.18 -9.80 -21.54
CA ASP A 111 -6.36 -10.39 -22.86
C ASP A 111 -5.44 -11.59 -23.08
N GLU A 112 -5.89 -12.51 -23.92
CA GLU A 112 -5.10 -13.69 -24.33
C GLU A 112 -3.74 -13.28 -24.91
N GLY A 113 -2.67 -13.86 -24.42
CA GLY A 113 -1.28 -13.51 -24.78
C GLY A 113 -0.72 -12.27 -24.07
N SER A 114 -1.48 -11.67 -23.18
CA SER A 114 -1.10 -10.55 -22.32
C SER A 114 -0.42 -11.04 -21.04
N PRO A 115 0.07 -10.15 -20.16
CA PRO A 115 1.01 -10.57 -19.11
C PRO A 115 0.53 -11.79 -18.37
N THR A 116 1.41 -12.78 -18.25
CA THR A 116 1.12 -14.02 -17.54
C THR A 116 1.24 -13.86 -16.03
N LEU A 117 1.98 -12.84 -15.59
CA LEU A 117 2.21 -12.53 -14.18
C LEU A 117 1.99 -11.05 -13.89
N PRO A 118 1.61 -10.69 -12.65
CA PRO A 118 1.50 -9.29 -12.23
C PRO A 118 2.76 -8.45 -12.50
N ILE A 119 3.94 -9.02 -12.34
CA ILE A 119 5.20 -8.32 -12.61
C ILE A 119 5.40 -8.00 -14.09
N ASP A 120 4.93 -8.85 -15.00
CA ASP A 120 5.02 -8.60 -16.44
C ASP A 120 4.20 -7.37 -16.82
N LEU A 121 3.02 -7.20 -16.21
CA LEU A 121 2.19 -6.02 -16.40
C LEU A 121 2.87 -4.74 -15.91
N VAL A 122 3.50 -4.80 -14.72
CA VAL A 122 4.29 -3.68 -14.17
C VAL A 122 5.38 -3.28 -15.16
N ASN A 123 6.13 -4.24 -15.69
CA ASN A 123 7.21 -4.00 -16.64
C ASN A 123 6.69 -3.40 -17.96
N GLN A 124 5.57 -3.91 -18.48
CA GLN A 124 4.93 -3.36 -19.67
C GLN A 124 4.50 -1.90 -19.47
N TRP A 125 3.97 -1.56 -18.30
CA TRP A 125 3.56 -0.18 -18.00
C TRP A 125 4.75 0.75 -17.80
N ILE A 126 5.85 0.28 -17.19
CA ILE A 126 7.10 1.04 -17.09
C ILE A 126 7.63 1.36 -18.49
N GLN A 127 7.71 0.34 -19.36
CA GLN A 127 8.16 0.52 -20.74
C GLN A 127 7.27 1.53 -21.49
N LYS A 128 5.96 1.35 -21.40
CA LYS A 128 4.99 2.22 -22.08
C LYS A 128 5.04 3.67 -21.59
N GLN A 129 5.20 3.85 -20.28
CA GLN A 129 5.35 5.19 -19.69
C GLN A 129 6.63 5.87 -20.15
N ALA A 130 7.75 5.13 -20.25
CA ALA A 130 9.02 5.65 -20.72
C ALA A 130 8.93 6.07 -22.21
N GLU A 131 8.26 5.27 -23.04
CA GLU A 131 8.01 5.59 -24.45
C GLU A 131 7.20 6.88 -24.58
N LEU A 132 6.07 7.01 -23.87
CA LEU A 132 5.24 8.21 -23.89
C LEU A 132 6.02 9.47 -23.50
N ALA A 133 6.89 9.38 -22.50
CA ALA A 133 7.72 10.50 -22.07
C ALA A 133 8.87 10.81 -23.03
N SER A 134 9.18 9.91 -23.98
CA SER A 134 10.25 10.07 -24.99
C SER A 134 9.75 10.46 -26.37
N ASP A 135 8.46 10.25 -26.65
CA ASP A 135 7.90 10.53 -27.99
C ASP A 135 7.84 12.03 -28.33
N GLY A 136 7.98 12.89 -27.34
CA GLY A 136 7.91 14.35 -27.51
C GLY A 136 6.56 14.86 -27.98
N VAL A 137 5.54 14.02 -27.92
CA VAL A 137 4.18 14.34 -28.38
C VAL A 137 3.26 14.34 -27.17
N ALA A 138 2.79 15.52 -26.81
CA ALA A 138 1.72 15.64 -25.86
C ALA A 138 0.48 14.89 -26.39
N THR A 139 0.04 13.85 -25.70
CA THR A 139 -1.18 13.13 -26.06
C THR A 139 -2.37 14.09 -25.94
N ILE A 140 -3.13 14.24 -27.02
CA ILE A 140 -4.30 15.09 -27.02
C ILE A 140 -5.52 14.21 -26.71
N VAL A 141 -6.22 14.55 -25.63
CA VAL A 141 -7.50 13.94 -25.28
C VAL A 141 -8.60 14.85 -25.81
N VAL A 142 -9.52 14.29 -26.59
CA VAL A 142 -10.70 14.99 -27.02
C VAL A 142 -11.81 14.70 -26.02
N ASP A 143 -12.31 15.74 -25.37
CA ASP A 143 -13.43 15.60 -24.44
C ASP A 143 -14.78 15.39 -25.19
N ALA A 144 -15.84 15.12 -24.43
CA ALA A 144 -17.17 14.88 -24.98
C ALA A 144 -17.76 16.08 -25.76
N THR A 145 -17.19 17.29 -25.61
CA THR A 145 -17.59 18.50 -26.35
C THR A 145 -16.80 18.70 -27.63
N GLY A 146 -15.81 17.85 -27.93
CA GLY A 146 -14.87 17.98 -29.04
C GLY A 146 -13.70 18.92 -28.75
N ALA A 147 -13.57 19.43 -27.52
CA ALA A 147 -12.42 20.19 -27.11
C ALA A 147 -11.23 19.25 -26.84
N SER A 148 -10.04 19.65 -27.29
CA SER A 148 -8.80 18.92 -27.05
C SER A 148 -7.98 19.61 -25.96
N SER A 149 -7.37 18.85 -25.07
CA SER A 149 -6.41 19.33 -24.10
C SER A 149 -5.11 18.54 -24.21
N ALA A 150 -3.99 19.20 -23.90
CA ALA A 150 -2.72 18.48 -23.76
C ALA A 150 -2.82 17.54 -22.57
N ALA A 151 -2.60 16.25 -22.80
CA ALA A 151 -2.52 15.28 -21.73
C ALA A 151 -1.14 15.33 -21.07
N HIS A 152 -1.08 14.90 -19.81
CA HIS A 152 0.20 14.68 -19.14
C HIS A 152 0.94 13.49 -19.78
N VAL A 153 2.27 13.48 -19.72
CA VAL A 153 3.12 12.40 -20.27
C VAL A 153 2.79 10.99 -19.77
N ASN A 154 2.04 10.87 -18.68
CA ASN A 154 1.59 9.59 -18.16
C ASN A 154 0.23 9.11 -18.70
N VAL A 155 -0.35 9.82 -19.67
CA VAL A 155 -1.65 9.46 -20.27
C VAL A 155 -1.48 9.18 -21.76
N ASP A 156 -1.91 8.01 -22.22
CA ASP A 156 -1.84 7.66 -23.63
C ASP A 156 -3.04 8.18 -24.45
N ALA A 157 -3.01 7.93 -25.76
CA ALA A 157 -4.05 8.37 -26.69
C ALA A 157 -5.45 7.75 -26.43
N HIS A 158 -5.50 6.69 -25.62
CA HIS A 158 -6.74 6.04 -25.17
C HIS A 158 -7.22 6.52 -23.79
N GLY A 159 -6.56 7.52 -23.20
CA GLY A 159 -6.89 8.04 -21.87
C GLY A 159 -6.39 7.18 -20.72
N ARG A 160 -5.58 6.15 -20.95
CA ARG A 160 -5.03 5.32 -19.87
C ARG A 160 -3.95 6.09 -19.14
N ASN A 161 -4.16 6.32 -17.84
CA ASN A 161 -3.23 7.02 -16.97
C ASN A 161 -2.33 6.01 -16.26
N TYR A 162 -1.11 5.81 -16.77
CA TYR A 162 -0.16 4.79 -16.27
C TYR A 162 0.29 5.06 -14.84
N ARG A 163 0.39 6.30 -14.41
CA ARG A 163 0.67 6.65 -13.00
C ARG A 163 -0.44 6.14 -12.08
N GLN A 164 -1.70 6.34 -12.46
CA GLN A 164 -2.84 5.87 -11.66
C GLN A 164 -2.95 4.35 -11.67
N LEU A 165 -2.77 3.73 -12.83
CA LEU A 165 -2.78 2.28 -12.99
C LEU A 165 -1.69 1.64 -12.13
N MET A 166 -0.44 2.09 -12.26
CA MET A 166 0.71 1.57 -11.53
C MET A 166 0.50 1.66 -10.02
N GLN A 167 0.16 2.83 -9.49
CA GLN A 167 -0.03 3.02 -8.05
C GLN A 167 -1.09 2.08 -7.48
N LYS A 168 -2.26 2.02 -8.12
CA LYS A 168 -3.37 1.21 -7.61
C LYS A 168 -3.12 -0.28 -7.78
N PHE A 169 -2.47 -0.67 -8.86
CA PHE A 169 -2.09 -2.06 -9.08
C PHE A 169 -1.09 -2.54 -8.03
N LEU A 170 -0.04 -1.78 -7.76
CA LEU A 170 0.95 -2.11 -6.72
C LEU A 170 0.33 -2.14 -5.32
N MET A 171 -0.61 -1.25 -5.02
CA MET A 171 -1.37 -1.33 -3.76
C MET A 171 -2.12 -2.66 -3.64
N GLY A 172 -2.71 -3.18 -4.73
CA GLY A 172 -3.34 -4.50 -4.75
C GLY A 172 -2.34 -5.65 -4.71
N ALA A 173 -1.40 -5.66 -5.66
CA ALA A 173 -0.47 -6.76 -5.87
C ALA A 173 0.61 -6.89 -4.77
N VAL A 174 0.87 -5.82 -4.02
CA VAL A 174 1.79 -5.82 -2.87
C VAL A 174 1.00 -5.69 -1.57
N ASN A 175 0.35 -4.54 -1.32
CA ASN A 175 -0.16 -4.25 0.02
C ASN A 175 -1.32 -5.16 0.41
N PHE A 176 -2.36 -5.27 -0.44
CA PHE A 176 -3.51 -6.13 -0.14
C PHE A 176 -3.13 -7.61 -0.15
N SER A 177 -2.42 -8.05 -1.18
CA SER A 177 -2.00 -9.45 -1.32
C SER A 177 -1.13 -9.90 -0.13
N GLN A 178 -0.12 -9.13 0.23
CA GLN A 178 0.73 -9.46 1.38
C GLN A 178 -0.04 -9.36 2.69
N GLY A 179 -0.73 -8.23 2.94
CA GLY A 179 -1.44 -8.00 4.20
C GLY A 179 -2.45 -9.08 4.51
N THR A 180 -3.28 -9.45 3.54
CA THR A 180 -4.36 -10.43 3.75
C THR A 180 -3.85 -11.87 3.62
N ASN A 181 -3.14 -12.22 2.56
CA ASN A 181 -2.79 -13.61 2.26
C ASN A 181 -1.54 -14.11 3.00
N ASP A 182 -0.52 -13.25 3.18
CA ASP A 182 0.73 -13.68 3.81
C ASP A 182 0.68 -13.54 5.33
N TYR A 183 0.19 -12.39 5.82
CA TYR A 183 0.31 -12.06 7.23
C TYR A 183 -0.95 -12.32 8.04
N PHE A 184 -2.12 -11.88 7.59
CA PHE A 184 -3.36 -12.06 8.36
C PHE A 184 -3.90 -13.49 8.31
N MET A 185 -3.69 -14.23 7.21
CA MET A 185 -4.13 -15.61 7.07
C MET A 185 -3.23 -16.63 7.77
N THR A 186 -2.15 -16.20 8.40
CA THR A 186 -1.23 -17.09 9.13
C THR A 186 -1.95 -17.72 10.33
N ASN A 187 -1.81 -19.03 10.47
CA ASN A 187 -2.30 -19.74 11.65
C ASN A 187 -1.23 -19.72 12.75
N PHE A 188 -1.56 -19.11 13.87
CA PHE A 188 -0.64 -18.94 15.02
C PHE A 188 -0.85 -20.00 16.12
N ILE A 189 -1.60 -21.08 15.87
CA ILE A 189 -1.73 -22.19 16.85
C ILE A 189 -0.48 -23.07 16.79
N GLY A 190 0.07 -23.38 17.96
CA GLY A 190 1.16 -24.34 18.10
C GLY A 190 2.55 -23.76 17.84
N THR A 191 3.42 -24.59 17.28
CA THR A 191 4.82 -24.27 17.03
C THR A 191 5.12 -24.29 15.52
N ASN A 192 6.10 -23.50 15.09
CA ASN A 192 6.59 -23.53 13.71
C ASN A 192 7.43 -24.82 13.44
N SER A 193 7.90 -24.96 12.19
CA SER A 193 8.76 -26.09 11.79
C SER A 193 10.08 -26.21 12.55
N GLU A 194 10.51 -25.15 13.20
CA GLU A 194 11.73 -25.07 14.01
C GLU A 194 11.45 -25.38 15.51
N GLY A 195 10.22 -25.71 15.87
CA GLY A 195 9.82 -25.97 17.25
C GLY A 195 9.57 -24.70 18.08
N ILE A 196 9.46 -23.55 17.46
CA ILE A 196 9.23 -22.25 18.12
C ILE A 196 7.74 -22.04 18.31
N ASN A 197 7.31 -21.86 19.57
CA ASN A 197 5.95 -21.42 19.88
C ASN A 197 5.81 -19.93 19.51
N TYR A 198 5.04 -19.63 18.49
CA TYR A 198 4.83 -18.27 17.99
C TYR A 198 4.26 -17.31 19.04
N ILE A 199 3.47 -17.80 19.98
CA ILE A 199 2.83 -16.97 21.01
C ILE A 199 3.77 -16.67 22.18
N ALA A 200 4.70 -17.60 22.50
CA ALA A 200 5.62 -17.46 23.64
C ALA A 200 6.97 -16.86 23.28
N ALA A 201 7.46 -17.12 22.07
CA ALA A 201 8.80 -16.73 21.66
C ALA A 201 8.86 -15.24 21.32
N GLN A 202 9.89 -14.57 21.83
CA GLN A 202 10.28 -13.24 21.41
C GLN A 202 10.93 -13.31 20.03
N ASP A 203 10.73 -12.27 19.21
CA ASP A 203 11.45 -12.09 17.97
C ASP A 203 12.84 -11.49 18.26
N GLY A 204 13.80 -12.35 18.57
CA GLY A 204 15.14 -11.97 19.02
C GLY A 204 15.10 -11.18 20.34
N THR A 205 15.64 -9.96 20.35
CA THR A 205 15.64 -9.05 21.50
C THR A 205 14.46 -8.10 21.56
N LYS A 206 13.47 -8.29 20.69
CA LYS A 206 12.31 -7.41 20.58
C LYS A 206 11.30 -7.62 21.70
N SER A 207 10.46 -6.65 21.94
CA SER A 207 9.41 -6.68 22.98
C SER A 207 8.08 -7.26 22.48
N TYR A 208 8.11 -8.08 21.44
CA TYR A 208 6.95 -8.74 20.82
C TYR A 208 7.26 -10.20 20.49
N THR A 209 6.22 -11.00 20.41
CA THR A 209 6.29 -12.38 19.95
C THR A 209 6.32 -12.47 18.41
N TYR A 210 6.69 -13.62 17.87
CA TYR A 210 6.62 -13.84 16.41
C TYR A 210 5.21 -13.62 15.85
N ALA A 211 4.17 -14.10 16.56
CA ALA A 211 2.79 -13.92 16.14
C ALA A 211 2.37 -12.45 16.10
N GLU A 212 2.71 -11.69 17.13
CA GLU A 212 2.44 -10.26 17.20
C GLU A 212 3.15 -9.51 16.08
N HIS A 213 4.41 -9.84 15.81
CA HIS A 213 5.16 -9.21 14.72
C HIS A 213 4.54 -9.49 13.35
N LYS A 214 4.25 -10.76 13.05
CA LYS A 214 3.59 -11.13 11.79
C LYS A 214 2.26 -10.41 11.60
N PHE A 215 1.46 -10.34 12.65
CA PHE A 215 0.19 -9.63 12.61
C PHE A 215 0.37 -8.12 12.36
N ASP A 216 1.33 -7.50 13.06
CA ASP A 216 1.66 -6.09 12.90
C ASP A 216 2.15 -5.76 11.46
N GLU A 217 2.87 -6.69 10.82
CA GLU A 217 3.27 -6.57 9.41
C GLU A 217 2.05 -6.50 8.47
N GLY A 218 0.99 -7.28 8.74
CA GLY A 218 -0.28 -7.20 8.01
C GLY A 218 -0.94 -5.82 8.15
N PHE A 219 -0.97 -5.28 9.36
CA PHE A 219 -1.45 -3.92 9.62
C PHE A 219 -0.61 -2.86 8.88
N GLY A 220 0.71 -3.00 8.84
CA GLY A 220 1.60 -2.10 8.11
C GLY A 220 1.32 -2.04 6.61
N TYR A 221 0.84 -3.13 6.01
CA TYR A 221 0.39 -3.12 4.62
C TYR A 221 -0.97 -2.44 4.43
N TYR A 222 -1.86 -2.45 5.42
CA TYR A 222 -3.06 -1.62 5.37
C TYR A 222 -2.71 -0.13 5.39
N GLY A 223 -1.71 0.25 6.17
CA GLY A 223 -1.05 1.55 6.13
C GLY A 223 -1.76 2.66 6.90
N ALA A 224 -2.53 2.34 7.94
CA ALA A 224 -3.11 3.34 8.83
C ALA A 224 -2.11 3.82 9.89
N ALA A 225 -2.30 5.05 10.37
CA ALA A 225 -1.65 5.52 11.59
C ALA A 225 -2.09 4.67 12.79
N ARG A 226 -1.24 4.55 13.83
CA ARG A 226 -1.56 3.72 15.01
C ARG A 226 -2.71 4.29 15.84
N ASP A 227 -2.82 5.62 15.87
CA ASP A 227 -3.94 6.37 16.44
C ASP A 227 -5.07 6.61 15.44
N GLY A 228 -5.14 5.82 14.37
CA GLY A 228 -6.04 5.99 13.25
C GLY A 228 -7.52 6.07 13.61
N MET A 229 -7.93 5.51 14.75
CA MET A 229 -9.30 5.62 15.25
C MET A 229 -9.66 7.02 15.79
N ASP A 230 -8.68 7.89 16.00
CA ASP A 230 -8.88 9.27 16.42
C ASP A 230 -9.12 10.24 15.26
N TYR A 231 -8.93 9.76 14.03
CA TYR A 231 -9.14 10.54 12.81
C TYR A 231 -10.56 10.42 12.30
N THR A 232 -11.05 11.52 11.75
CA THR A 232 -12.22 11.47 10.86
C THR A 232 -11.77 11.01 9.46
N ASP A 233 -12.73 10.55 8.64
CA ASP A 233 -12.44 10.17 7.25
C ASP A 233 -11.87 11.33 6.43
N LEU A 234 -12.29 12.56 6.72
CA LEU A 234 -11.76 13.76 6.06
C LEU A 234 -10.29 13.98 6.38
N GLU A 235 -9.87 13.69 7.59
CA GLU A 235 -8.49 13.79 8.06
C GLU A 235 -7.63 12.63 7.53
N ALA A 236 -8.10 11.40 7.69
CA ALA A 236 -7.37 10.21 7.24
C ALA A 236 -7.11 10.22 5.71
N ARG A 237 -8.05 10.74 4.91
CA ARG A 237 -7.87 10.92 3.45
C ARG A 237 -7.00 12.12 3.05
N ALA A 238 -6.43 12.86 4.00
CA ALA A 238 -5.55 14.02 3.78
C ALA A 238 -6.20 15.16 2.97
N LYS A 239 -7.42 15.58 3.31
CA LYS A 239 -8.16 16.64 2.58
C LYS A 239 -8.62 17.81 3.43
N SER A 240 -9.06 17.59 4.67
CA SER A 240 -9.57 18.62 5.58
C SER A 240 -9.78 18.03 6.98
N GLY A 241 -10.17 18.85 7.92
CA GLY A 241 -10.40 18.49 9.31
C GLY A 241 -9.63 19.39 10.28
N ARG A 242 -9.30 18.86 11.43
CA ARG A 242 -8.48 19.56 12.44
C ARG A 242 -7.09 19.86 11.85
N ASP A 243 -6.56 21.03 12.16
CA ASP A 243 -5.28 21.51 11.57
C ASP A 243 -4.14 20.52 11.76
N GLU A 244 -4.10 19.83 12.89
CA GLU A 244 -3.06 18.85 13.25
C GLU A 244 -3.20 17.52 12.51
N TYR A 245 -4.41 17.16 12.02
CA TYR A 245 -4.75 15.88 11.41
C TYR A 245 -5.04 15.95 9.90
N LYS A 246 -5.40 17.13 9.38
CA LYS A 246 -5.98 17.32 8.03
C LYS A 246 -5.15 16.83 6.85
N ASN A 247 -3.86 16.55 7.08
CA ASN A 247 -2.93 16.07 6.05
C ASN A 247 -2.72 14.55 6.08
N GLY A 248 -3.51 13.79 6.87
CA GLY A 248 -3.38 12.34 6.98
C GLY A 248 -2.21 11.90 7.88
N TYR A 249 -1.77 12.76 8.76
CA TYR A 249 -0.78 12.46 9.80
C TYR A 249 -1.00 13.35 11.02
N HIS A 250 -0.47 12.93 12.16
CA HIS A 250 -0.49 13.67 13.41
C HIS A 250 0.73 13.30 14.27
N ASP A 251 1.41 14.29 14.81
CA ASP A 251 2.47 14.11 15.80
C ASP A 251 1.86 13.69 17.13
N SER A 252 1.62 12.38 17.26
CA SER A 252 0.90 11.79 18.39
C SER A 252 1.70 11.79 19.70
N ASN A 253 3.02 11.95 19.61
CA ASN A 253 3.93 11.97 20.75
C ASN A 253 4.45 13.37 21.13
N GLY A 254 4.17 14.40 20.31
CA GLY A 254 4.51 15.79 20.56
C GLY A 254 5.99 16.12 20.41
N ASP A 255 6.75 15.34 19.62
CA ASP A 255 8.18 15.58 19.44
C ASP A 255 8.52 16.54 18.29
N GLY A 256 7.52 17.07 17.61
CA GLY A 256 7.67 18.03 16.50
C GLY A 256 8.06 17.39 15.17
N MET A 257 8.00 16.07 15.07
CA MET A 257 8.30 15.29 13.87
C MET A 257 7.17 14.32 13.56
N ILE A 258 7.14 13.81 12.34
CA ILE A 258 6.20 12.76 11.93
C ILE A 258 6.95 11.45 11.70
N ASP A 259 6.61 10.44 12.46
CA ASP A 259 7.11 9.09 12.28
C ASP A 259 6.26 8.31 11.27
N LEU A 260 6.79 8.13 10.06
CA LEU A 260 6.12 7.37 9.00
C LEU A 260 5.76 5.94 9.41
N ARG A 261 6.41 5.40 10.44
CA ARG A 261 6.20 4.04 10.95
C ARG A 261 5.02 3.93 11.93
N SER A 262 4.37 5.04 12.27
CA SER A 262 3.29 5.06 13.27
C SER A 262 2.25 6.17 13.10
N GLU A 263 2.57 7.30 12.49
CA GLU A 263 1.82 8.55 12.54
C GLU A 263 1.29 9.02 11.19
N TYR A 264 1.34 8.15 10.17
CA TYR A 264 1.00 8.51 8.81
C TYR A 264 0.04 7.51 8.17
N PHE A 265 -0.93 8.01 7.41
CA PHE A 265 -1.83 7.20 6.59
C PHE A 265 -1.28 7.03 5.19
N PHE A 266 -1.27 5.79 4.70
CA PHE A 266 -0.82 5.40 3.37
C PHE A 266 -1.93 4.76 2.54
N GLY A 267 -1.70 4.62 1.28
CA GLY A 267 -2.34 3.73 0.31
C GLY A 267 -3.81 3.38 0.57
N HIS A 268 -4.04 2.16 1.01
CA HIS A 268 -5.40 1.63 1.17
C HIS A 268 -6.18 2.27 2.32
N SER A 269 -5.54 2.59 3.44
CA SER A 269 -6.23 3.24 4.56
C SER A 269 -6.76 4.63 4.18
N GLN A 270 -5.96 5.43 3.44
CA GLN A 270 -6.46 6.67 2.85
C GLN A 270 -7.59 6.45 1.86
N ASN A 271 -7.52 5.35 1.10
CA ASN A 271 -8.54 5.03 0.09
C ASN A 271 -9.88 4.65 0.73
N CYS A 272 -9.88 3.88 1.82
CA CYS A 272 -11.07 3.57 2.60
C CYS A 272 -11.71 4.86 3.13
N ALA A 273 -10.94 5.73 3.77
CA ALA A 273 -11.42 7.02 4.25
C ALA A 273 -11.96 7.93 3.11
N LYS A 274 -11.39 7.84 1.89
CA LYS A 274 -11.95 8.53 0.71
C LYS A 274 -13.32 7.99 0.32
N ARG A 275 -13.53 6.68 0.39
CA ARG A 275 -14.83 6.07 0.06
C ARG A 275 -15.88 6.43 1.11
N ASP A 276 -15.51 6.34 2.39
CA ASP A 276 -16.40 6.67 3.50
C ASP A 276 -16.82 8.14 3.45
N ALA A 277 -15.88 9.07 3.39
CA ALA A 277 -16.18 10.49 3.24
C ALA A 277 -16.97 10.82 1.96
N GLY A 278 -16.75 10.10 0.86
CA GLY A 278 -17.47 10.27 -0.39
C GLY A 278 -18.93 9.81 -0.35
N SER A 279 -19.22 8.81 0.47
CA SER A 279 -20.56 8.24 0.64
C SER A 279 -21.34 8.83 1.81
N ALA A 280 -20.72 9.61 2.69
CA ALA A 280 -21.27 10.06 3.97
C ALA A 280 -22.62 10.79 3.87
N SER A 281 -22.87 11.52 2.80
CA SER A 281 -24.14 12.20 2.54
C SER A 281 -25.12 11.41 1.66
N GLY A 282 -24.72 10.24 1.22
CA GLY A 282 -25.51 9.36 0.34
C GLY A 282 -26.56 8.55 1.10
N PRO A 283 -27.44 7.84 0.37
CA PRO A 283 -28.45 6.99 0.97
C PRO A 283 -27.87 5.72 1.64
N ASN A 284 -26.66 5.34 1.29
CA ASN A 284 -25.97 4.14 1.82
C ASN A 284 -24.53 4.52 2.17
N PRO A 285 -24.30 5.22 3.29
CA PRO A 285 -22.95 5.57 3.71
C PRO A 285 -22.14 4.31 4.05
N THR A 286 -20.86 4.34 3.73
CA THR A 286 -19.90 3.29 4.09
C THR A 286 -19.07 3.74 5.27
N ASP A 287 -18.47 2.76 5.98
CA ASP A 287 -17.56 2.99 7.11
C ASP A 287 -16.42 1.95 7.06
N PHE A 288 -15.82 1.81 5.87
CA PHE A 288 -14.76 0.80 5.63
C PHE A 288 -13.55 1.00 6.54
N SER A 289 -13.21 2.25 6.84
CA SER A 289 -12.09 2.57 7.73
C SER A 289 -12.28 1.92 9.10
N THR A 290 -13.45 2.09 9.72
CA THR A 290 -13.80 1.47 10.99
C THR A 290 -14.00 -0.05 10.87
N GLU A 291 -14.65 -0.51 9.79
CA GLU A 291 -14.86 -1.95 9.52
C GLU A 291 -13.54 -2.72 9.35
N VAL A 292 -12.46 -2.08 8.92
CA VAL A 292 -11.12 -2.68 8.87
C VAL A 292 -10.41 -2.55 10.22
N MET A 293 -10.38 -1.35 10.81
CA MET A 293 -9.56 -1.05 11.98
C MET A 293 -10.01 -1.79 13.24
N ILE A 294 -11.32 -1.78 13.55
CA ILE A 294 -11.84 -2.41 14.78
C ILE A 294 -11.52 -3.91 14.82
N PRO A 295 -11.80 -4.70 13.79
CA PRO A 295 -11.44 -6.13 13.80
C PRO A 295 -9.92 -6.38 13.89
N ILE A 296 -9.09 -5.56 13.22
CA ILE A 296 -7.63 -5.69 13.34
C ILE A 296 -7.20 -5.49 14.81
N LEU A 297 -7.67 -4.44 15.47
CA LEU A 297 -7.34 -4.16 16.86
C LEU A 297 -7.85 -5.27 17.79
N ALA A 298 -9.05 -5.80 17.54
CA ALA A 298 -9.61 -6.91 18.32
C ALA A 298 -8.79 -8.20 18.16
N ALA A 299 -8.39 -8.56 16.94
CA ALA A 299 -7.54 -9.72 16.68
C ALA A 299 -6.17 -9.56 17.34
N ARG A 300 -5.55 -8.38 17.23
CA ARG A 300 -4.26 -8.07 17.86
C ARG A 300 -4.33 -8.16 19.39
N GLN A 301 -5.45 -7.74 19.99
CA GLN A 301 -5.68 -7.85 21.43
C GLN A 301 -5.75 -9.31 21.89
N ILE A 302 -6.37 -10.19 21.09
CA ILE A 302 -6.39 -11.63 21.38
C ILE A 302 -4.97 -12.19 21.43
N LEU A 303 -4.11 -11.85 20.46
CA LEU A 303 -2.71 -12.26 20.45
C LEU A 303 -1.94 -11.76 21.67
N SER A 304 -2.08 -10.48 22.01
CA SER A 304 -1.42 -9.92 23.20
C SER A 304 -1.89 -10.57 24.49
N ASN A 305 -3.18 -10.84 24.63
CA ASN A 305 -3.71 -11.52 25.80
C ASN A 305 -3.16 -12.94 25.91
N ALA A 306 -3.07 -13.67 24.80
CA ALA A 306 -2.49 -15.01 24.76
C ALA A 306 -1.01 -15.03 25.14
N ALA A 307 -0.23 -14.08 24.62
CA ALA A 307 1.19 -13.92 24.91
C ALA A 307 1.49 -13.61 26.39
N ASN A 308 0.56 -12.95 27.07
CA ASN A 308 0.71 -12.56 28.49
C ASN A 308 0.18 -13.60 29.49
N LYS A 309 -0.29 -14.77 29.04
CA LYS A 309 -0.69 -15.87 29.94
C LYS A 309 0.52 -16.46 30.66
N ALA A 310 0.31 -17.07 31.83
CA ALA A 310 1.34 -17.81 32.54
C ALA A 310 1.95 -18.96 31.70
N ASN A 311 1.11 -19.59 30.88
CA ASN A 311 1.52 -20.49 29.81
C ASN A 311 1.04 -19.86 28.49
N PRO A 312 1.93 -19.16 27.77
CA PRO A 312 1.55 -18.48 26.55
C PRO A 312 1.06 -19.46 25.49
N GLU A 313 -0.23 -19.37 25.19
CA GLU A 313 -0.88 -20.18 24.16
C GLU A 313 -2.11 -19.45 23.62
N LEU A 314 -2.41 -19.71 22.36
CA LEU A 314 -3.65 -19.33 21.72
C LEU A 314 -4.56 -20.58 21.69
N THR A 315 -5.62 -20.58 22.48
CA THR A 315 -6.59 -21.68 22.46
C THR A 315 -7.31 -21.73 21.11
N GLU A 316 -7.89 -22.87 20.75
CA GLU A 316 -8.66 -23.03 19.52
C GLU A 316 -9.81 -22.01 19.43
N ALA A 317 -10.51 -21.76 20.53
CA ALA A 317 -11.59 -20.79 20.60
C ALA A 317 -11.11 -19.34 20.35
N GLU A 318 -9.97 -18.97 20.96
CA GLU A 318 -9.35 -17.66 20.74
C GLU A 318 -8.87 -17.52 19.30
N ASN A 319 -8.24 -18.56 18.73
CA ASN A 319 -7.84 -18.55 17.33
C ASN A 319 -9.03 -18.43 16.40
N THR A 320 -10.10 -19.19 16.61
CA THR A 320 -11.33 -19.08 15.83
C THR A 320 -11.86 -17.65 15.86
N LYS A 321 -11.93 -17.04 17.05
CA LYS A 321 -12.38 -15.66 17.19
C LYS A 321 -11.46 -14.65 16.51
N MET A 322 -10.16 -14.85 16.60
CA MET A 322 -9.17 -14.03 15.90
C MET A 322 -9.33 -14.13 14.38
N GLN A 323 -9.50 -15.36 13.84
CA GLN A 323 -9.71 -15.58 12.41
C GLN A 323 -11.02 -14.96 11.91
N GLU A 324 -12.10 -14.96 12.70
CA GLU A 324 -13.33 -14.23 12.38
C GLU A 324 -13.06 -12.72 12.22
N HIS A 325 -12.31 -12.12 13.15
CA HIS A 325 -11.94 -10.71 13.05
C HIS A 325 -11.06 -10.43 11.82
N ILE A 326 -10.07 -11.27 11.56
CA ILE A 326 -9.20 -11.16 10.39
C ILE A 326 -10.02 -11.25 9.10
N HIS A 327 -10.94 -12.19 9.02
CA HIS A 327 -11.83 -12.33 7.86
C HIS A 327 -12.68 -11.07 7.65
N HIS A 328 -13.29 -10.54 8.71
CA HIS A 328 -14.07 -9.30 8.62
C HIS A 328 -13.23 -8.12 8.13
N ALA A 329 -12.03 -7.93 8.68
CA ALA A 329 -11.13 -6.87 8.25
C ALA A 329 -10.72 -7.02 6.77
N SER A 330 -10.37 -8.24 6.34
CA SER A 330 -9.97 -8.52 4.97
C SER A 330 -11.11 -8.26 3.97
N VAL A 331 -12.32 -8.68 4.30
CA VAL A 331 -13.51 -8.45 3.46
C VAL A 331 -13.86 -6.95 3.40
N ALA A 332 -13.75 -6.22 4.50
CA ALA A 332 -13.99 -4.76 4.51
C ALA A 332 -12.92 -4.04 3.65
N TRP A 333 -11.67 -4.44 3.75
CA TRP A 333 -10.59 -3.92 2.91
C TRP A 333 -10.84 -4.20 1.42
N GLU A 334 -11.24 -5.42 1.07
CA GLU A 334 -11.60 -5.78 -0.30
C GLU A 334 -12.79 -4.96 -0.83
N LYS A 335 -13.83 -4.76 -0.02
CA LYS A 335 -14.97 -3.90 -0.35
C LYS A 335 -14.55 -2.45 -0.63
N CYS A 336 -13.60 -1.92 0.13
CA CYS A 336 -13.02 -0.59 -0.10
C CYS A 336 -12.35 -0.52 -1.49
N ILE A 337 -11.61 -1.56 -1.90
CA ILE A 337 -10.98 -1.63 -3.23
C ILE A 337 -12.08 -1.69 -4.30
N ALA A 338 -13.10 -2.53 -4.15
CA ALA A 338 -14.22 -2.62 -5.06
C ALA A 338 -14.99 -1.30 -5.19
N ALA A 339 -15.26 -0.64 -4.06
CA ALA A 339 -15.92 0.68 -4.03
C ALA A 339 -15.11 1.75 -4.75
N THR A 340 -13.77 1.61 -4.79
CA THR A 340 -12.92 2.51 -5.57
C THR A 340 -13.13 2.33 -7.07
N ALA A 341 -13.29 1.09 -7.55
CA ALA A 341 -13.64 0.84 -8.95
C ALA A 341 -15.02 1.41 -9.30
N VAL A 342 -16.02 1.19 -8.45
CA VAL A 342 -17.38 1.75 -8.63
C VAL A 342 -17.35 3.28 -8.68
N HIS A 343 -16.54 3.92 -7.85
CA HIS A 343 -16.38 5.38 -7.88
C HIS A 343 -15.91 5.87 -9.26
N TYR A 344 -14.89 5.26 -9.85
CA TYR A 344 -14.42 5.65 -11.18
C TYR A 344 -15.45 5.38 -12.29
N VAL A 345 -16.24 4.32 -12.18
CA VAL A 345 -17.38 4.09 -13.11
C VAL A 345 -18.39 5.22 -13.01
N ASN A 346 -18.73 5.66 -11.80
CA ASN A 346 -19.66 6.77 -11.60
C ASN A 346 -19.09 8.11 -12.09
N ASP A 347 -17.79 8.36 -11.90
CA ASP A 347 -17.15 9.57 -12.44
C ASP A 347 -17.26 9.60 -13.97
N VAL A 348 -16.93 8.50 -14.65
CA VAL A 348 -17.08 8.39 -16.12
C VAL A 348 -18.53 8.60 -16.55
N LEU A 349 -19.51 8.03 -15.86
CA LEU A 349 -20.93 8.23 -16.19
C LEU A 349 -21.36 9.69 -16.03
N ASN A 350 -20.84 10.38 -15.01
CA ASN A 350 -21.11 11.82 -14.82
C ASN A 350 -20.44 12.68 -15.89
N ASP A 351 -19.24 12.30 -16.34
CA ASP A 351 -18.50 13.04 -17.39
C ASP A 351 -19.15 12.87 -18.78
N ILE A 352 -19.88 11.77 -19.00
CA ILE A 352 -20.60 11.50 -20.27
C ILE A 352 -22.00 12.16 -20.31
N ALA A 353 -22.61 12.40 -19.16
CA ALA A 353 -23.99 12.93 -19.03
C ALA A 353 -24.06 14.45 -19.27
#